data_0e2b2d6cdd4402ee344879cdc489ead0
#
_entry.id   0e2b2d6cdd4402ee344879cdc489ead0
#
_cell.length_a   1.000
_cell.length_b   1.000
_cell.length_c   1.000
_cell.angle_alpha   90.00
_cell.angle_beta   90.00
_cell.angle_gamma   90.00
#
_symmetry.space_group_name_H-M   'P 1'
#
loop_
_entity.id
_entity.type
_entity.pdbx_description
1 polymer ?
#
loop_
_entity_poly.entity_id
_entity_poly.type
_entity_poly.pdbx_seq_one_letter_code
_entity_poly.pdbx_strand_id
1 'polypeptide(L)'
;MSFLVAVPLPTCMGADTIQIFDSPRAASLKAASYSGQPMVALGRYIEDVSQAELEVVTRAGWLVYFYMHVPEPGWTPNPSQGSLKGLAAAQKAQRIGVPAGVSLLPDMEGVSPAALSKVDAAYVRALAKPILDAGFTCPWYEGYLCGLTLADQAALIADGSVLGVDSDYGSRRPLPGVGFLAKQHPQTTLAGTLIDPHTFFPDQRGKVIVACGLPSVAPPDSGTHQDPPDEPHVA
;
A
#
# COMPACT_ATOMS: atom_id res chain seq x y z
N MET A 1 11.58 5.90 -18.09
CA MET A 1 10.11 5.67 -18.22
C MET A 1 9.65 4.94 -16.97
N SER A 2 8.51 5.32 -16.38
CA SER A 2 7.95 4.57 -15.24
C SER A 2 7.53 3.17 -15.72
N PHE A 3 7.94 2.14 -14.97
CA PHE A 3 7.51 0.75 -15.20
C PHE A 3 6.24 0.39 -14.40
N LEU A 4 5.66 1.38 -13.70
CA LEU A 4 4.50 1.23 -12.84
C LEU A 4 3.31 2.05 -13.34
N VAL A 5 2.12 1.52 -13.08
CA VAL A 5 0.84 2.20 -13.28
C VAL A 5 0.01 2.15 -12.00
N ALA A 6 -0.83 3.15 -11.79
CA ALA A 6 -1.81 3.19 -10.71
C ALA A 6 -3.09 2.47 -11.17
N VAL A 7 -3.58 1.53 -10.37
CA VAL A 7 -4.82 0.80 -10.65
C VAL A 7 -5.67 0.68 -9.39
N PRO A 8 -7.02 0.64 -9.50
CA PRO A 8 -7.88 0.32 -8.38
C PRO A 8 -7.60 -1.10 -7.85
N LEU A 9 -7.61 -1.27 -6.53
CA LEU A 9 -7.44 -2.59 -5.91
C LEU A 9 -8.66 -3.47 -6.22
N PRO A 10 -8.47 -4.69 -6.76
CA PRO A 10 -9.55 -5.65 -6.95
C PRO A 10 -10.01 -6.23 -5.61
N THR A 11 -11.08 -7.04 -5.62
CA THR A 11 -11.44 -7.85 -4.44
C THR A 11 -10.34 -8.88 -4.20
N CYS A 12 -9.66 -8.78 -3.05
CA CYS A 12 -8.51 -9.65 -2.76
C CYS A 12 -8.17 -9.65 -1.27
N MET A 13 -7.31 -10.61 -0.91
CA MET A 13 -6.53 -10.55 0.32
C MET A 13 -5.23 -9.80 0.08
N GLY A 14 -4.82 -9.03 1.06
CA GLY A 14 -3.52 -8.39 1.11
C GLY A 14 -2.76 -8.76 2.36
N ALA A 15 -1.55 -8.30 2.45
CA ALA A 15 -0.76 -8.30 3.67
C ALA A 15 0.21 -7.14 3.65
N ASP A 16 0.66 -6.70 4.82
CA ASP A 16 1.86 -5.87 4.91
C ASP A 16 2.97 -6.58 5.68
N THR A 17 4.17 -6.06 5.55
CA THR A 17 5.36 -6.53 6.24
C THR A 17 6.50 -5.53 6.13
N ILE A 18 7.34 -5.50 7.17
CA ILE A 18 8.60 -4.75 7.16
C ILE A 18 9.76 -5.52 6.50
N GLN A 19 9.58 -6.82 6.22
CA GLN A 19 10.65 -7.64 5.65
C GLN A 19 10.93 -7.26 4.19
N ILE A 20 12.22 -7.13 3.84
CA ILE A 20 12.66 -6.84 2.48
C ILE A 20 12.41 -8.05 1.57
N PHE A 21 11.96 -7.79 0.34
CA PHE A 21 11.68 -8.81 -0.65
C PHE A 21 12.81 -8.95 -1.68
N ASP A 22 13.28 -10.19 -1.80
CA ASP A 22 13.95 -10.70 -3.00
C ASP A 22 12.96 -11.48 -3.88
N SER A 23 13.39 -11.89 -5.07
CA SER A 23 12.53 -12.61 -6.00
C SER A 23 11.99 -13.95 -5.46
N PRO A 24 12.78 -14.80 -4.76
CA PRO A 24 12.29 -16.02 -4.14
C PRO A 24 11.21 -15.76 -3.08
N ARG A 25 11.41 -14.80 -2.19
CA ARG A 25 10.43 -14.45 -1.15
C ARG A 25 9.14 -13.90 -1.75
N ALA A 26 9.26 -12.98 -2.72
CA ALA A 26 8.11 -12.42 -3.41
C ALA A 26 7.26 -13.51 -4.09
N ALA A 27 7.89 -14.46 -4.77
CA ALA A 27 7.22 -15.57 -5.42
C ALA A 27 6.60 -16.56 -4.42
N SER A 28 7.31 -16.92 -3.35
CA SER A 28 6.83 -17.86 -2.34
C SER A 28 5.61 -17.32 -1.62
N LEU A 29 5.62 -16.06 -1.19
CA LEU A 29 4.47 -15.44 -0.54
C LEU A 29 3.31 -15.28 -1.52
N LYS A 30 3.57 -14.93 -2.79
CA LYS A 30 2.53 -14.80 -3.82
C LYS A 30 1.80 -16.11 -4.11
N ALA A 31 2.50 -17.25 -4.03
CA ALA A 31 1.92 -18.57 -4.22
C ALA A 31 1.13 -19.07 -3.00
N ALA A 32 1.25 -18.41 -1.86
CA ALA A 32 0.58 -18.80 -0.63
C ALA A 32 -0.88 -18.29 -0.60
N SER A 33 -1.66 -18.87 0.31
CA SER A 33 -3.02 -18.42 0.58
C SER A 33 -3.22 -18.21 2.08
N TYR A 34 -4.02 -17.21 2.44
CA TYR A 34 -4.47 -16.99 3.80
C TYR A 34 -5.97 -17.27 3.89
N SER A 35 -6.36 -18.15 4.81
CA SER A 35 -7.77 -18.61 4.95
C SER A 35 -8.39 -19.07 3.63
N GLY A 36 -7.61 -19.75 2.78
CA GLY A 36 -8.05 -20.26 1.48
C GLY A 36 -8.16 -19.21 0.37
N GLN A 37 -7.79 -17.97 0.64
CA GLN A 37 -7.80 -16.88 -0.34
C GLN A 37 -6.37 -16.58 -0.83
N PRO A 38 -6.16 -16.37 -2.14
CA PRO A 38 -4.85 -16.04 -2.67
C PRO A 38 -4.43 -14.62 -2.23
N MET A 39 -3.14 -14.48 -1.93
CA MET A 39 -2.54 -13.18 -1.61
C MET A 39 -2.30 -12.39 -2.90
N VAL A 40 -2.86 -11.19 -3.00
CA VAL A 40 -2.82 -10.38 -4.22
C VAL A 40 -2.16 -9.02 -3.98
N ALA A 41 -2.47 -8.36 -2.88
CA ALA A 41 -1.95 -7.05 -2.55
C ALA A 41 -0.87 -7.12 -1.46
N LEU A 42 0.15 -6.27 -1.58
CA LEU A 42 1.27 -6.17 -0.65
C LEU A 42 1.42 -4.72 -0.17
N GLY A 43 1.30 -4.53 1.14
CA GLY A 43 1.62 -3.29 1.82
C GLY A 43 3.12 -3.21 2.11
N ARG A 44 3.73 -2.08 1.78
CA ARG A 44 5.13 -1.81 2.09
C ARG A 44 5.27 -0.45 2.74
N TYR A 45 6.19 -0.32 3.68
CA TYR A 45 6.49 0.98 4.28
C TYR A 45 7.31 1.81 3.29
N ILE A 46 6.78 3.00 2.95
CA ILE A 46 7.36 3.86 1.90
C ILE A 46 8.79 4.28 2.25
N GLU A 47 9.10 4.44 3.53
CA GLU A 47 10.42 4.81 4.00
C GLU A 47 11.47 3.74 3.68
N ASP A 48 11.09 2.47 3.77
CA ASP A 48 12.01 1.32 3.69
C ASP A 48 12.17 0.77 2.28
N VAL A 49 11.09 0.82 1.48
CA VAL A 49 11.10 0.22 0.16
C VAL A 49 12.04 0.95 -0.80
N SER A 50 12.84 0.18 -1.55
CA SER A 50 13.67 0.71 -2.64
C SER A 50 12.97 0.54 -4.00
N GLN A 51 13.43 1.29 -5.01
CA GLN A 51 12.95 1.09 -6.38
C GLN A 51 13.24 -0.35 -6.86
N ALA A 52 14.41 -0.90 -6.54
CA ALA A 52 14.77 -2.26 -6.92
C ALA A 52 13.84 -3.31 -6.28
N GLU A 53 13.50 -3.15 -5.01
CA GLU A 53 12.52 -4.03 -4.36
C GLU A 53 11.13 -3.89 -4.99
N LEU A 54 10.69 -2.66 -5.27
CA LEU A 54 9.41 -2.41 -5.92
C LEU A 54 9.32 -3.09 -7.30
N GLU A 55 10.41 -3.09 -8.06
CA GLU A 55 10.51 -3.85 -9.32
C GLU A 55 10.39 -5.36 -9.09
N VAL A 56 11.04 -5.90 -8.08
CA VAL A 56 10.96 -7.33 -7.73
C VAL A 56 9.53 -7.75 -7.41
N VAL A 57 8.86 -7.04 -6.50
CA VAL A 57 7.51 -7.43 -6.06
C VAL A 57 6.47 -7.24 -7.16
N THR A 58 6.57 -6.18 -7.95
CA THR A 58 5.61 -5.94 -9.05
C THR A 58 5.81 -6.89 -10.23
N ARG A 59 7.04 -7.32 -10.53
CA ARG A 59 7.32 -8.40 -11.50
C ARG A 59 6.79 -9.76 -11.04
N ALA A 60 6.75 -10.02 -9.73
CA ALA A 60 6.10 -11.20 -9.16
C ALA A 60 4.56 -11.11 -9.19
N GLY A 61 3.99 -10.04 -9.74
CA GLY A 61 2.54 -9.85 -9.90
C GLY A 61 1.83 -9.31 -8.65
N TRP A 62 2.57 -8.72 -7.70
CA TRP A 62 1.97 -8.06 -6.57
C TRP A 62 1.38 -6.70 -6.96
N LEU A 63 0.22 -6.39 -6.38
CA LEU A 63 -0.35 -5.05 -6.34
C LEU A 63 0.16 -4.39 -5.06
N VAL A 64 0.83 -3.24 -5.16
CA VAL A 64 1.54 -2.64 -4.02
C VAL A 64 0.86 -1.34 -3.58
N TYR A 65 0.57 -1.24 -2.30
CA TYR A 65 0.17 0.00 -1.61
C TYR A 65 1.18 0.31 -0.51
N PHE A 66 1.16 1.53 0.02
CA PHE A 66 2.21 1.96 0.91
C PHE A 66 1.67 2.44 2.24
N TYR A 67 2.28 1.94 3.32
CA TYR A 67 2.19 2.51 4.65
C TYR A 67 3.28 3.56 4.88
N MET A 68 3.07 4.40 5.88
CA MET A 68 4.06 5.31 6.42
C MET A 68 4.29 4.93 7.88
N HIS A 69 5.55 4.70 8.27
CA HIS A 69 5.87 4.39 9.66
C HIS A 69 5.35 5.45 10.62
N VAL A 70 4.83 4.97 11.75
CA VAL A 70 4.65 5.84 12.91
C VAL A 70 6.00 6.14 13.56
N PRO A 71 6.09 7.21 14.37
CA PRO A 71 7.15 7.33 15.37
C PRO A 71 7.14 6.15 16.34
N GLU A 72 8.23 6.03 17.09
CA GLU A 72 8.31 5.05 18.20
C GLU A 72 7.09 5.13 19.12
N PRO A 73 6.60 3.98 19.62
CA PRO A 73 5.44 3.95 20.52
C PRO A 73 5.57 4.92 21.69
N GLY A 74 4.48 5.59 22.01
CA GLY A 74 4.48 6.67 23.02
C GLY A 74 4.69 8.07 22.45
N TRP A 75 4.67 8.22 21.13
CA TRP A 75 4.79 9.51 20.45
C TRP A 75 3.62 10.47 20.72
N THR A 76 3.87 11.74 20.47
CA THR A 76 2.86 12.79 20.61
C THR A 76 2.59 13.44 19.26
N PRO A 77 1.32 13.48 18.80
CA PRO A 77 0.95 14.14 17.54
C PRO A 77 1.31 15.61 17.53
N ASN A 78 1.90 16.03 16.41
CA ASN A 78 2.23 17.42 16.14
C ASN A 78 1.95 17.72 14.66
N PRO A 79 0.99 18.60 14.33
CA PRO A 79 0.60 18.89 12.95
C PRO A 79 1.76 19.33 12.06
N SER A 80 2.70 20.13 12.58
CA SER A 80 3.88 20.54 11.80
C SER A 80 4.79 19.37 11.44
N GLN A 81 5.01 18.44 12.37
CA GLN A 81 5.77 17.21 12.11
C GLN A 81 4.99 16.26 11.19
N GLY A 82 3.65 16.18 11.34
CA GLY A 82 2.79 15.46 10.42
C GLY A 82 2.97 15.94 8.99
N SER A 83 2.92 17.26 8.77
CA SER A 83 3.13 17.85 7.44
C SER A 83 4.50 17.51 6.85
N LEU A 84 5.58 17.58 7.65
CA LEU A 84 6.92 17.18 7.20
C LEU A 84 7.02 15.71 6.84
N LYS A 85 6.38 14.82 7.62
CA LYS A 85 6.31 13.39 7.31
C LYS A 85 5.57 13.12 6.00
N GLY A 86 4.40 13.70 5.82
CA GLY A 86 3.64 13.57 4.59
C GLY A 86 4.42 14.05 3.37
N LEU A 87 5.15 15.16 3.49
CA LEU A 87 6.01 15.66 2.43
C LEU A 87 7.16 14.68 2.11
N ALA A 88 7.82 14.16 3.14
CA ALA A 88 8.92 13.21 2.96
C ALA A 88 8.45 11.91 2.28
N ALA A 89 7.29 11.37 2.68
CA ALA A 89 6.69 10.19 2.07
C ALA A 89 6.34 10.43 0.59
N ALA A 90 5.68 11.56 0.28
CA ALA A 90 5.34 11.91 -1.09
C ALA A 90 6.60 12.06 -1.97
N GLN A 91 7.63 12.74 -1.49
CA GLN A 91 8.91 12.88 -2.18
C GLN A 91 9.63 11.54 -2.38
N LYS A 92 9.58 10.65 -1.38
CA LYS A 92 10.16 9.30 -1.51
C LYS A 92 9.40 8.51 -2.56
N ALA A 93 8.05 8.51 -2.53
CA ALA A 93 7.22 7.82 -3.51
C ALA A 93 7.53 8.28 -4.94
N GLN A 94 7.59 9.60 -5.17
CA GLN A 94 7.98 10.16 -6.47
C GLN A 94 9.37 9.70 -6.90
N ARG A 95 10.34 9.73 -5.98
CA ARG A 95 11.74 9.38 -6.24
C ARG A 95 11.93 7.92 -6.66
N ILE A 96 11.15 6.99 -6.09
CA ILE A 96 11.21 5.56 -6.45
C ILE A 96 10.25 5.19 -7.59
N GLY A 97 9.58 6.16 -8.20
CA GLY A 97 8.76 5.96 -9.39
C GLY A 97 7.33 5.48 -9.12
N VAL A 98 6.81 5.66 -7.90
CA VAL A 98 5.39 5.38 -7.61
C VAL A 98 4.52 6.36 -8.40
N PRO A 99 3.56 5.88 -9.20
CA PRO A 99 2.70 6.76 -10.00
C PRO A 99 1.74 7.57 -9.14
N ALA A 100 1.37 8.75 -9.62
CA ALA A 100 0.32 9.56 -8.99
C ALA A 100 -0.99 8.75 -8.88
N GLY A 101 -1.79 9.08 -7.87
CA GLY A 101 -3.03 8.39 -7.55
C GLY A 101 -2.88 7.19 -6.61
N VAL A 102 -1.69 6.61 -6.47
CA VAL A 102 -1.46 5.49 -5.54
C VAL A 102 -1.68 5.92 -4.09
N SER A 103 -2.16 5.00 -3.26
CA SER A 103 -2.45 5.24 -1.85
C SER A 103 -1.19 5.19 -0.98
N LEU A 104 -0.98 6.25 -0.19
CA LEU A 104 -0.01 6.32 0.89
C LEU A 104 -0.78 6.41 2.21
N LEU A 105 -0.68 5.38 3.05
CA LEU A 105 -1.47 5.22 4.27
C LEU A 105 -0.63 5.62 5.50
N PRO A 106 -0.91 6.75 6.14
CA PRO A 106 -0.33 7.03 7.45
C PRO A 106 -0.76 5.96 8.46
N ASP A 107 0.21 5.36 9.11
CA ASP A 107 -0.01 4.43 10.19
C ASP A 107 -0.24 5.23 11.49
N MET A 108 -1.46 5.17 12.01
CA MET A 108 -1.94 5.95 13.15
C MET A 108 -2.10 5.06 14.36
N GLU A 109 -0.98 4.66 14.97
CA GLU A 109 -1.00 3.82 16.18
C GLU A 109 0.08 4.17 17.19
N GLY A 110 0.00 3.60 18.38
CA GLY A 110 1.03 3.73 19.41
C GLY A 110 1.17 5.13 20.00
N VAL A 111 0.16 5.98 19.89
CA VAL A 111 0.18 7.33 20.47
C VAL A 111 0.29 7.27 21.99
N SER A 112 1.03 8.18 22.60
CA SER A 112 1.09 8.31 24.05
C SER A 112 -0.33 8.44 24.64
N PRO A 113 -0.71 7.65 25.66
CA PRO A 113 -2.01 7.78 26.29
C PRO A 113 -2.35 9.21 26.74
N ALA A 114 -1.36 9.98 27.19
CA ALA A 114 -1.52 11.38 27.58
C ALA A 114 -1.74 12.32 26.40
N ALA A 115 -1.53 11.86 25.18
CA ALA A 115 -1.63 12.67 23.96
C ALA A 115 -2.71 12.18 22.97
N LEU A 116 -3.52 11.17 23.35
CA LEU A 116 -4.56 10.62 22.48
C LEU A 116 -5.53 11.68 21.94
N SER A 117 -5.90 12.66 22.77
CA SER A 117 -6.78 13.75 22.40
C SER A 117 -6.16 14.75 21.41
N LYS A 118 -4.86 14.62 21.12
CA LYS A 118 -4.17 15.45 20.12
C LYS A 118 -4.19 14.83 18.72
N VAL A 119 -4.56 13.55 18.61
CA VAL A 119 -4.85 12.94 17.32
C VAL A 119 -6.26 13.31 16.94
N ASP A 120 -6.39 14.31 16.10
CA ASP A 120 -7.65 14.87 15.64
C ASP A 120 -7.65 15.01 14.10
N ALA A 121 -8.79 15.40 13.56
CA ALA A 121 -8.93 15.64 12.13
C ALA A 121 -7.92 16.68 11.61
N ALA A 122 -7.52 17.65 12.43
CA ALA A 122 -6.56 18.68 12.03
C ALA A 122 -5.15 18.10 11.84
N TYR A 123 -4.72 17.17 12.72
CA TYR A 123 -3.46 16.45 12.56
C TYR A 123 -3.44 15.61 11.27
N VAL A 124 -4.50 14.81 11.05
CA VAL A 124 -4.61 13.96 9.84
C VAL A 124 -4.58 14.80 8.58
N ARG A 125 -5.32 15.94 8.55
CA ARG A 125 -5.29 16.87 7.41
C ARG A 125 -3.90 17.47 7.15
N ALA A 126 -3.20 17.85 8.22
CA ALA A 126 -1.85 18.40 8.10
C ALA A 126 -0.86 17.38 7.50
N LEU A 127 -0.99 16.12 7.87
CA LEU A 127 -0.18 15.03 7.33
C LEU A 127 -0.60 14.68 5.90
N ALA A 128 -1.90 14.60 5.62
CA ALA A 128 -2.42 14.22 4.32
C ALA A 128 -2.19 15.28 3.24
N LYS A 129 -2.22 16.57 3.60
CA LYS A 129 -2.15 17.66 2.62
C LYS A 129 -0.97 17.56 1.66
N PRO A 130 0.30 17.42 2.07
CA PRO A 130 1.40 17.32 1.12
C PRO A 130 1.37 16.05 0.27
N ILE A 131 0.75 14.96 0.76
CA ILE A 131 0.53 13.72 0.00
C ILE A 131 -0.47 13.99 -1.14
N LEU A 132 -1.59 14.62 -0.81
CA LEU A 132 -2.65 14.97 -1.77
C LEU A 132 -2.15 16.01 -2.79
N ASP A 133 -1.43 17.02 -2.35
CA ASP A 133 -0.82 18.04 -3.22
C ASP A 133 0.18 17.44 -4.22
N ALA A 134 0.83 16.33 -3.85
CA ALA A 134 1.72 15.58 -4.73
C ALA A 134 0.99 14.62 -5.69
N GLY A 135 -0.34 14.57 -5.63
CA GLY A 135 -1.19 13.77 -6.52
C GLY A 135 -1.40 12.32 -6.06
N PHE A 136 -1.05 11.97 -4.83
CA PHE A 136 -1.35 10.67 -4.22
C PHE A 136 -2.70 10.68 -3.50
N THR A 137 -3.23 9.50 -3.14
CA THR A 137 -4.36 9.40 -2.21
C THR A 137 -3.86 9.08 -0.81
N CYS A 138 -4.61 9.48 0.22
CA CYS A 138 -4.17 9.38 1.60
C CYS A 138 -5.28 8.80 2.51
N PRO A 139 -5.65 7.52 2.35
CA PRO A 139 -6.41 6.83 3.38
C PRO A 139 -5.49 6.57 4.59
N TRP A 140 -6.03 6.46 5.80
CA TRP A 140 -5.22 6.25 7.00
C TRP A 140 -5.46 4.87 7.61
N TYR A 141 -4.46 4.38 8.35
CA TYR A 141 -4.57 3.16 9.15
C TYR A 141 -4.85 3.53 10.60
N GLU A 142 -5.80 2.86 11.22
CA GLU A 142 -6.15 3.00 12.63
C GLU A 142 -5.72 1.76 13.42
N GLY A 143 -4.56 1.85 14.06
CA GLY A 143 -4.06 0.82 14.95
C GLY A 143 -4.41 1.04 16.42
N TYR A 144 -3.74 0.31 17.29
CA TYR A 144 -3.92 0.46 18.75
C TYR A 144 -3.49 1.87 19.21
N LEU A 145 -4.22 2.42 20.17
CA LEU A 145 -3.98 3.79 20.67
C LEU A 145 -3.93 4.85 19.55
N CYS A 146 -4.82 4.75 18.57
CA CYS A 146 -4.89 5.72 17.46
C CYS A 146 -5.32 7.11 17.93
N GLY A 147 -6.31 7.21 18.82
CA GLY A 147 -6.79 8.50 19.35
C GLY A 147 -7.91 9.17 18.53
N LEU A 148 -8.12 8.87 17.25
CA LEU A 148 -9.21 9.43 16.44
C LEU A 148 -10.58 9.05 17.04
N THR A 149 -11.44 10.05 17.20
CA THR A 149 -12.84 9.86 17.64
C THR A 149 -13.75 9.63 16.43
N LEU A 150 -14.98 9.14 16.67
CA LEU A 150 -15.99 9.06 15.61
C LEU A 150 -16.31 10.43 15.00
N ALA A 151 -16.24 11.50 15.79
CA ALA A 151 -16.44 12.87 15.31
C ALA A 151 -15.29 13.30 14.35
N ASP A 152 -14.05 12.94 14.67
CA ASP A 152 -12.90 13.20 13.78
C ASP A 152 -13.02 12.43 12.48
N GLN A 153 -13.38 11.15 12.54
CA GLN A 153 -13.62 10.33 11.35
C GLN A 153 -14.72 10.93 10.47
N ALA A 154 -15.85 11.34 11.08
CA ALA A 154 -16.95 11.98 10.35
C ALA A 154 -16.50 13.28 9.67
N ALA A 155 -15.70 14.11 10.35
CA ALA A 155 -15.17 15.35 9.82
C ALA A 155 -14.21 15.09 8.63
N LEU A 156 -13.33 14.08 8.73
CA LEU A 156 -12.41 13.70 7.66
C LEU A 156 -13.16 13.19 6.43
N ILE A 157 -14.22 12.38 6.63
CA ILE A 157 -15.03 11.86 5.54
C ILE A 157 -15.82 12.98 4.86
N ALA A 158 -16.36 13.92 5.62
CA ALA A 158 -17.07 15.09 5.08
C ALA A 158 -16.15 15.95 4.18
N ASP A 159 -14.86 15.93 4.42
CA ASP A 159 -13.85 16.60 3.58
C ASP A 159 -13.43 15.76 2.35
N GLY A 160 -14.05 14.61 2.12
CA GLY A 160 -13.71 13.71 1.01
C GLY A 160 -12.55 12.76 1.27
N SER A 161 -12.06 12.68 2.51
CA SER A 161 -11.10 11.66 2.92
C SER A 161 -11.76 10.28 2.89
N VAL A 162 -10.97 9.25 2.65
CA VAL A 162 -11.42 7.85 2.64
C VAL A 162 -10.94 7.17 3.92
N LEU A 163 -11.83 6.41 4.57
CA LEU A 163 -11.43 5.58 5.70
C LEU A 163 -10.37 4.56 5.26
N GLY A 164 -9.39 4.37 6.12
CA GLY A 164 -8.27 3.48 5.86
C GLY A 164 -8.49 2.05 6.33
N VAL A 165 -7.45 1.46 6.85
CA VAL A 165 -7.43 0.09 7.37
C VAL A 165 -7.66 0.14 8.88
N ASP A 166 -8.58 -0.69 9.38
CA ASP A 166 -8.79 -0.92 10.81
C ASP A 166 -7.97 -2.14 11.26
N SER A 167 -7.26 -2.04 12.37
CA SER A 167 -6.57 -3.17 12.97
C SER A 167 -7.51 -4.00 13.85
N ASP A 168 -7.23 -5.30 13.97
CA ASP A 168 -7.94 -6.20 14.91
C ASP A 168 -7.68 -5.84 16.39
N TYR A 169 -6.67 -5.02 16.66
CA TYR A 169 -6.33 -4.55 18.02
C TYR A 169 -7.20 -3.37 18.47
N GLY A 170 -7.98 -2.78 17.56
CA GLY A 170 -8.90 -1.68 17.85
C GLY A 170 -10.32 -2.16 18.05
N SER A 171 -10.93 -1.85 19.20
CA SER A 171 -12.35 -2.07 19.45
C SER A 171 -13.26 -1.06 18.71
N ARG A 172 -12.70 -0.30 17.80
CA ARG A 172 -13.41 0.78 17.11
C ARG A 172 -14.27 0.22 15.99
N ARG A 173 -15.50 0.67 15.97
CA ARG A 173 -16.43 0.35 14.88
C ARG A 173 -16.41 1.49 13.88
N PRO A 174 -16.37 1.19 12.58
CA PRO A 174 -16.54 2.21 11.56
C PRO A 174 -17.88 2.92 11.76
N LEU A 175 -17.97 4.16 11.28
CA LEU A 175 -19.24 4.88 11.27
C LEU A 175 -20.28 4.08 10.48
N PRO A 176 -21.54 4.02 10.93
CA PRO A 176 -22.61 3.38 10.18
C PRO A 176 -22.72 3.96 8.76
N GLY A 177 -22.71 3.10 7.74
CA GLY A 177 -22.75 3.50 6.34
C GLY A 177 -21.43 3.97 5.74
N VAL A 178 -20.37 4.02 6.55
CA VAL A 178 -19.00 4.35 6.10
C VAL A 178 -18.09 3.27 6.65
N GLY A 179 -17.66 2.36 5.81
CA GLY A 179 -16.76 1.25 6.17
C GLY A 179 -15.29 1.62 6.06
N PHE A 180 -14.43 0.91 6.79
CA PHE A 180 -13.00 0.90 6.50
C PHE A 180 -12.73 0.24 5.14
N LEU A 181 -11.63 0.61 4.50
CA LEU A 181 -11.18 0.00 3.25
C LEU A 181 -10.81 -1.46 3.45
N ALA A 182 -10.18 -1.77 4.58
CA ALA A 182 -9.76 -3.11 4.94
C ALA A 182 -9.75 -3.30 6.45
N LYS A 183 -9.67 -4.57 6.87
CA LYS A 183 -9.40 -4.99 8.23
C LYS A 183 -8.11 -5.78 8.28
N GLN A 184 -7.20 -5.40 9.17
CA GLN A 184 -6.00 -6.17 9.46
C GLN A 184 -6.32 -7.29 10.45
N HIS A 185 -5.79 -8.47 10.21
CA HIS A 185 -5.87 -9.63 11.09
C HIS A 185 -4.59 -9.79 11.90
N PRO A 186 -4.62 -10.61 12.98
CA PRO A 186 -3.44 -10.88 13.76
C PRO A 186 -2.25 -11.35 12.94
N GLN A 187 -1.09 -10.84 13.29
CA GLN A 187 0.17 -11.18 12.65
C GLN A 187 0.41 -12.69 12.58
N THR A 188 0.91 -13.16 11.46
CA THR A 188 1.20 -14.57 11.24
C THR A 188 2.44 -14.76 10.35
N THR A 189 2.94 -15.99 10.30
CA THR A 189 3.99 -16.36 9.34
C THR A 189 3.40 -17.16 8.19
N LEU A 190 3.57 -16.66 6.96
CA LEU A 190 3.11 -17.30 5.75
C LEU A 190 4.28 -17.44 4.77
N ALA A 191 4.52 -18.66 4.29
CA ALA A 191 5.65 -18.96 3.40
C ALA A 191 7.01 -18.43 3.91
N GLY A 192 7.25 -18.50 5.23
CA GLY A 192 8.48 -18.01 5.86
C GLY A 192 8.57 -16.48 6.00
N THR A 193 7.52 -15.75 5.65
CA THR A 193 7.43 -14.30 5.80
C THR A 193 6.47 -13.95 6.92
N LEU A 194 6.91 -13.11 7.85
CA LEU A 194 6.05 -12.54 8.90
C LEU A 194 5.21 -11.44 8.27
N ILE A 195 3.89 -11.57 8.35
CA ILE A 195 2.92 -10.66 7.70
C ILE A 195 1.80 -10.29 8.65
N ASP A 196 1.19 -9.15 8.38
CA ASP A 196 -0.10 -8.73 8.90
C ASP A 196 -1.15 -8.86 7.77
N PRO A 197 -1.99 -9.92 7.78
CA PRO A 197 -2.95 -10.16 6.70
C PRO A 197 -4.08 -9.14 6.72
N HIS A 198 -4.59 -8.76 5.53
CA HIS A 198 -5.70 -7.82 5.37
C HIS A 198 -6.83 -8.42 4.54
N THR A 199 -8.07 -8.22 5.00
CA THR A 199 -9.27 -8.40 4.17
C THR A 199 -9.74 -7.04 3.67
N PHE A 200 -9.68 -6.81 2.36
CA PHE A 200 -10.24 -5.62 1.73
C PHE A 200 -11.75 -5.81 1.50
N PHE A 201 -12.54 -4.81 1.92
CA PHE A 201 -13.99 -4.88 1.80
C PHE A 201 -14.45 -4.64 0.37
N PRO A 202 -15.34 -5.49 -0.19
CA PRO A 202 -15.74 -5.41 -1.60
C PRO A 202 -16.41 -4.10 -2.00
N ASP A 203 -17.18 -3.48 -1.11
CA ASP A 203 -17.86 -2.20 -1.31
C ASP A 203 -16.92 -0.99 -1.29
N GLN A 204 -15.70 -1.16 -0.75
CA GLN A 204 -14.66 -0.12 -0.68
C GLN A 204 -13.50 -0.34 -1.67
N ARG A 205 -13.48 -1.46 -2.38
CA ARG A 205 -12.36 -1.91 -3.20
C ARG A 205 -11.89 -0.92 -4.26
N GLY A 206 -12.70 -0.12 -4.83
CA GLY A 206 -12.30 0.88 -5.82
C GLY A 206 -11.62 2.12 -5.24
N LYS A 207 -11.56 2.23 -3.91
CA LYS A 207 -11.04 3.40 -3.21
C LYS A 207 -9.57 3.27 -2.80
N VAL A 208 -9.00 2.07 -2.81
CA VAL A 208 -7.55 1.85 -2.66
C VAL A 208 -6.93 1.79 -4.04
N ILE A 209 -5.97 2.64 -4.29
CA ILE A 209 -5.21 2.67 -5.53
C ILE A 209 -3.83 2.09 -5.25
N VAL A 210 -3.42 1.14 -6.06
CA VAL A 210 -2.18 0.39 -5.91
C VAL A 210 -1.27 0.59 -7.11
N ALA A 211 0.04 0.42 -6.91
CA ALA A 211 1.00 0.33 -7.99
C ALA A 211 1.05 -1.11 -8.53
N CYS A 212 1.00 -1.28 -9.84
CA CYS A 212 1.30 -2.57 -10.47
C CYS A 212 2.35 -2.40 -11.57
N GLY A 213 3.08 -3.48 -11.85
CA GLY A 213 4.03 -3.50 -12.97
C GLY A 213 3.28 -3.41 -14.31
N LEU A 214 3.86 -2.70 -15.26
CA LEU A 214 3.38 -2.81 -16.64
C LEU A 214 3.57 -4.25 -17.12
N PRO A 215 2.63 -4.82 -17.89
CA PRO A 215 2.84 -6.10 -18.52
C PRO A 215 4.15 -6.07 -19.30
N SER A 216 4.99 -7.08 -19.09
CA SER A 216 6.17 -7.26 -19.93
C SER A 216 5.68 -7.39 -21.37
N VAL A 217 5.96 -6.40 -22.20
CA VAL A 217 5.85 -6.58 -23.64
C VAL A 217 6.95 -7.57 -23.98
N ALA A 218 6.57 -8.82 -24.25
CA ALA A 218 7.51 -9.77 -24.80
C ALA A 218 8.19 -9.08 -26.01
N PRO A 219 9.53 -9.12 -26.13
CA PRO A 219 10.14 -8.60 -27.33
C PRO A 219 9.46 -9.29 -28.52
N PRO A 220 9.15 -8.56 -29.59
CA PRO A 220 8.57 -9.18 -30.77
C PRO A 220 9.46 -10.39 -31.11
N ASP A 221 8.80 -11.53 -31.23
CA ASP A 221 9.46 -12.79 -31.56
C ASP A 221 10.41 -12.46 -32.73
N SER A 222 11.71 -12.55 -32.49
CA SER A 222 12.70 -12.37 -33.51
C SER A 222 12.52 -13.58 -34.43
N GLY A 223 11.58 -13.38 -35.38
CA GLY A 223 11.20 -14.41 -36.34
C GLY A 223 12.44 -15.13 -36.78
N THR A 224 12.47 -16.42 -36.59
CA THR A 224 13.46 -17.32 -37.11
C THR A 224 13.73 -16.92 -38.54
N HIS A 225 14.91 -16.34 -38.78
CA HIS A 225 15.41 -16.18 -40.10
C HIS A 225 15.41 -17.59 -40.72
N GLN A 226 14.38 -17.90 -41.48
CA GLN A 226 14.44 -19.05 -42.38
C GLN A 226 15.47 -18.67 -43.44
N ASP A 227 16.61 -19.35 -43.41
CA ASP A 227 17.57 -19.31 -44.50
C ASP A 227 16.82 -19.68 -45.78
N PRO A 228 17.02 -18.93 -46.88
CA PRO A 228 16.41 -19.26 -48.14
C PRO A 228 16.88 -20.67 -48.54
N PRO A 229 16.00 -21.49 -49.14
CA PRO A 229 16.36 -22.84 -49.59
C PRO A 229 17.53 -22.76 -50.60
N ASP A 230 18.53 -23.59 -50.38
CA ASP A 230 19.67 -23.77 -51.30
C ASP A 230 19.17 -23.99 -52.71
N GLU A 231 19.58 -23.12 -53.64
CA GLU A 231 19.36 -23.33 -55.08
C GLU A 231 20.08 -24.62 -55.53
N PRO A 232 19.44 -25.49 -56.31
CA PRO A 232 20.11 -26.68 -56.83
C PRO A 232 21.16 -26.28 -57.86
N HIS A 233 22.44 -26.60 -57.58
CA HIS A 233 23.50 -26.55 -58.56
C HIS A 233 23.17 -27.51 -59.73
N VAL A 234 22.85 -26.93 -60.88
CA VAL A 234 22.73 -27.66 -62.14
C VAL A 234 24.14 -27.90 -62.65
N ALA A 235 24.48 -29.17 -62.86
CA ALA A 235 25.72 -29.63 -63.48
C ALA A 235 25.68 -29.55 -65.03
#